data_a7a48e9e99352cb1e8c448826667f372
#
_entry.id   a7a48e9e99352cb1e8c448826667f372
#
_cell.length_a   1.000
_cell.length_b   1.000
_cell.length_c   1.000
_cell.angle_alpha   90.00
_cell.angle_beta   90.00
_cell.angle_gamma   90.00
#
_symmetry.space_group_name_H-M   'P 1'
#
loop_
_entity.id
_entity.type
_entity.pdbx_description
1 polymer ?
#
loop_
_entity_poly.entity_id
_entity_poly.type
_entity_poly.pdbx_seq_one_letter_code
_entity_poly.pdbx_strand_id
1 'polypeptide(L)'
;MLTSEQQKRKPKQSKIRYTEYYDLQSIFDSLYADSLNGKTFQNLMRLIASEENIKLAYRTIKGNKGSGTPGVDKRTIKDLAALREEQYVRLIQKQFSWYTPHPVKRVEIPKPNGKTRPLGIPTIVDRIVQQCILQVLEPIC
;
A
#
# COMPACT_ATOMS: atom_id res chain seq x y z
N MET A 1 34.74 10.94 -1.77
CA MET A 1 34.16 11.40 -0.51
C MET A 1 32.75 11.91 -0.74
N LEU A 2 31.75 11.31 -0.08
CA LEU A 2 30.36 11.74 -0.26
C LEU A 2 30.15 13.08 0.46
N THR A 3 29.60 14.06 -0.26
CA THR A 3 29.25 15.34 0.32
C THR A 3 28.10 15.20 1.30
N SER A 4 27.97 16.14 2.24
CA SER A 4 26.84 16.16 3.19
C SER A 4 25.48 16.23 2.50
N GLU A 5 25.40 16.79 1.30
CA GLU A 5 24.20 16.84 0.47
C GLU A 5 23.82 15.46 -0.08
N GLN A 6 24.80 14.65 -0.48
CA GLN A 6 24.58 13.30 -0.93
C GLN A 6 24.10 12.40 0.20
N GLN A 7 24.57 12.64 1.42
CA GLN A 7 24.09 11.95 2.60
C GLN A 7 22.65 12.33 2.98
N LYS A 8 22.26 13.59 2.76
CA LYS A 8 20.89 14.07 2.99
C LYS A 8 19.87 13.51 1.98
N ARG A 9 20.34 12.98 0.84
CA ARG A 9 19.46 12.37 -0.18
C ARG A 9 19.06 10.93 0.14
N LYS A 10 19.67 10.30 1.14
CA LYS A 10 19.31 8.92 1.55
C LYS A 10 17.83 8.72 1.88
N PRO A 11 17.13 9.66 2.53
CA PRO A 11 15.71 9.49 2.80
C PRO A 11 14.81 9.44 1.56
N LYS A 12 15.22 10.05 0.44
CA LYS A 12 14.44 10.00 -0.81
C LYS A 12 14.46 8.63 -1.48
N GLN A 13 15.41 7.79 -1.14
CA GLN A 13 15.52 6.41 -1.63
C GLN A 13 14.77 5.40 -0.77
N SER A 14 14.06 5.86 0.25
CA SER A 14 13.42 4.96 1.22
C SER A 14 12.38 4.02 0.57
N LYS A 15 11.63 4.48 -0.44
CA LYS A 15 10.67 3.63 -1.15
C LYS A 15 11.37 2.52 -1.93
N ILE A 16 12.42 2.84 -2.64
CA ILE A 16 13.26 1.87 -3.37
C ILE A 16 13.87 0.88 -2.37
N ARG A 17 14.33 1.40 -1.23
CA ARG A 17 14.93 0.59 -0.17
C ARG A 17 13.93 -0.42 0.43
N TYR A 18 12.66 -0.07 0.57
CA TYR A 18 11.65 -1.01 1.07
C TYR A 18 11.36 -2.13 0.08
N THR A 19 11.29 -1.83 -1.20
CA THR A 19 11.12 -2.85 -2.24
C THR A 19 12.33 -3.78 -2.32
N GLU A 20 13.56 -3.25 -2.18
CA GLU A 20 14.78 -4.04 -2.11
C GLU A 20 14.79 -4.95 -0.89
N TYR A 21 14.37 -4.44 0.27
CA TYR A 21 14.33 -5.19 1.52
C TYR A 21 13.45 -6.44 1.43
N TYR A 22 12.37 -6.38 0.66
CA TYR A 22 11.45 -7.51 0.48
C TYR A 22 11.67 -8.27 -0.82
N ASP A 23 12.77 -8.03 -1.52
CA ASP A 23 13.08 -8.62 -2.84
C ASP A 23 11.99 -8.42 -3.89
N LEU A 24 11.23 -7.34 -3.78
CA LEU A 24 10.13 -7.05 -4.69
C LEU A 24 10.55 -6.21 -5.89
N GLN A 25 11.69 -5.53 -5.82
CA GLN A 25 12.11 -4.63 -6.90
C GLN A 25 12.30 -5.37 -8.22
N SER A 26 13.00 -6.52 -8.19
CA SER A 26 13.21 -7.33 -9.40
C SER A 26 11.89 -7.86 -9.97
N ILE A 27 10.95 -8.22 -9.11
CA ILE A 27 9.62 -8.69 -9.52
C ILE A 27 8.85 -7.56 -10.21
N PHE A 28 8.84 -6.38 -9.62
CA PHE A 28 8.15 -5.21 -10.19
C PHE A 28 8.79 -4.77 -11.51
N ASP A 29 10.11 -4.79 -11.61
CA ASP A 29 10.82 -4.48 -12.84
C ASP A 29 10.50 -5.48 -13.95
N SER A 30 10.40 -6.76 -13.60
CA SER A 30 10.01 -7.83 -14.53
C SER A 30 8.56 -7.62 -15.03
N LEU A 31 7.63 -7.28 -14.14
CA LEU A 31 6.25 -6.97 -14.53
C LEU A 31 6.18 -5.78 -15.47
N TYR A 32 6.94 -4.74 -15.21
CA TYR A 32 7.00 -3.56 -16.05
C TYR A 32 7.53 -3.90 -17.45
N ALA A 33 8.63 -4.65 -17.51
CA ALA A 33 9.23 -5.07 -18.77
C ALA A 33 8.28 -5.96 -19.58
N ASP A 34 7.60 -6.89 -18.92
CA ASP A 34 6.62 -7.77 -19.57
C ASP A 34 5.42 -6.97 -20.10
N SER A 35 4.98 -5.96 -19.36
CA SER A 35 3.89 -5.07 -19.78
C SER A 35 4.27 -4.28 -21.02
N LEU A 36 5.50 -3.75 -21.08
CA LEU A 36 6.00 -3.03 -22.27
C LEU A 36 6.06 -3.92 -23.49
N ASN A 37 6.28 -5.21 -23.31
CA ASN A 37 6.31 -6.20 -24.41
C ASN A 37 4.91 -6.74 -24.76
N GLY A 38 3.85 -6.21 -24.19
CA GLY A 38 2.47 -6.62 -24.48
C GLY A 38 2.12 -8.00 -23.95
N LYS A 39 2.86 -8.54 -23.00
CA LYS A 39 2.55 -9.85 -22.42
C LYS A 39 1.30 -9.81 -21.56
N THR A 40 0.54 -10.90 -21.55
CA THR A 40 -0.58 -11.09 -20.64
C THR A 40 -0.08 -11.65 -19.31
N PHE A 41 -0.82 -11.36 -18.24
CA PHE A 41 -0.44 -11.76 -16.89
C PHE A 41 -1.41 -12.79 -16.35
N GLN A 42 -0.86 -13.81 -15.69
CA GLN A 42 -1.64 -14.83 -15.00
C GLN A 42 -1.13 -14.94 -13.55
N ASN A 43 -2.01 -15.40 -12.67
CA ASN A 43 -1.69 -15.61 -11.25
C ASN A 43 -1.21 -14.37 -10.50
N LEU A 44 -1.65 -13.18 -10.91
CA LEU A 44 -1.32 -11.94 -10.22
C LEU A 44 -1.82 -11.95 -8.76
N MET A 45 -2.93 -12.62 -8.48
CA MET A 45 -3.48 -12.70 -7.14
C MET A 45 -2.52 -13.37 -6.16
N ARG A 46 -1.76 -14.38 -6.59
CA ARG A 46 -0.73 -15.02 -5.76
C ARG A 46 0.34 -14.01 -5.35
N LEU A 47 0.75 -13.15 -6.28
CA LEU A 47 1.72 -12.10 -6.02
C LEU A 47 1.13 -11.00 -5.13
N ILE A 48 -0.09 -10.57 -5.40
CA ILE A 48 -0.81 -9.57 -4.61
C ILE A 48 -0.92 -10.02 -3.15
N ALA A 49 -1.29 -11.28 -2.91
CA ALA A 49 -1.48 -11.84 -1.58
C ALA A 49 -0.19 -12.39 -0.95
N SER A 50 0.98 -12.20 -1.59
CA SER A 50 2.24 -12.66 -1.04
C SER A 50 2.60 -11.93 0.25
N GLU A 51 3.30 -12.61 1.14
CA GLU A 51 3.72 -12.06 2.43
C GLU A 51 4.54 -10.79 2.26
N GLU A 52 5.50 -10.80 1.35
CA GLU A 52 6.38 -9.66 1.08
C GLU A 52 5.60 -8.44 0.58
N ASN A 53 4.64 -8.64 -0.31
CA ASN A 53 3.81 -7.57 -0.84
C ASN A 53 2.91 -6.95 0.25
N ILE A 54 2.33 -7.79 1.10
CA ILE A 54 1.51 -7.34 2.24
C ILE A 54 2.34 -6.53 3.24
N LYS A 55 3.56 -6.97 3.54
CA LYS A 55 4.48 -6.23 4.42
C LYS A 55 4.88 -4.88 3.81
N LEU A 56 5.15 -4.84 2.52
CA LEU A 56 5.44 -3.59 1.82
C LEU A 56 4.25 -2.64 1.88
N ALA A 57 3.03 -3.14 1.70
CA ALA A 57 1.82 -2.34 1.79
C ALA A 57 1.67 -1.67 3.16
N TYR A 58 1.94 -2.40 4.24
CA TYR A 58 1.94 -1.84 5.59
C TYR A 58 2.92 -0.67 5.72
N ARG A 59 4.14 -0.84 5.27
CA ARG A 59 5.16 0.21 5.36
C ARG A 59 4.79 1.43 4.53
N THR A 60 4.22 1.23 3.36
CA THR A 60 3.80 2.32 2.48
C THR A 60 2.65 3.12 3.10
N ILE A 61 1.63 2.43 3.62
CA ILE A 61 0.48 3.09 4.26
C ILE A 61 0.91 3.80 5.55
N LYS A 62 1.77 3.19 6.35
CA LYS A 62 2.30 3.80 7.58
C LYS A 62 2.99 5.13 7.31
N GLY A 63 3.67 5.25 6.17
CA GLY A 63 4.34 6.49 5.77
C GLY A 63 3.43 7.57 5.21
N ASN A 64 2.15 7.26 4.94
CA ASN A 64 1.21 8.23 4.39
C ASN A 64 0.64 9.12 5.50
N LYS A 65 0.34 10.39 5.16
CA LYS A 65 -0.20 11.37 6.10
C LYS A 65 -1.55 10.93 6.70
N GLY A 66 -2.36 10.23 5.92
CA GLY A 66 -3.69 9.78 6.35
C GLY A 66 -3.70 8.51 7.17
N SER A 67 -2.54 7.93 7.52
CA SER A 67 -2.47 6.64 8.22
C SER A 67 -3.16 6.64 9.59
N GLY A 68 -3.18 7.77 10.27
CA GLY A 68 -3.82 7.94 11.56
C GLY A 68 -5.32 8.31 11.48
N THR A 69 -5.87 8.46 10.29
CA THR A 69 -7.29 8.83 10.11
C THR A 69 -8.14 7.55 10.09
N PRO A 70 -9.05 7.35 11.06
CA PRO A 70 -9.85 6.14 11.13
C PRO A 70 -10.97 6.12 10.09
N GLY A 71 -11.36 4.93 9.63
CA GLY A 71 -12.57 4.70 8.87
C GLY A 71 -13.79 4.49 9.78
N VAL A 72 -14.83 3.83 9.25
CA VAL A 72 -16.08 3.57 10.00
C VAL A 72 -15.88 2.66 11.21
N ASP A 73 -14.87 1.80 11.20
CA ASP A 73 -14.53 0.89 12.29
C ASP A 73 -13.68 1.54 13.40
N LYS A 74 -13.32 2.81 13.23
CA LYS A 74 -12.47 3.61 14.14
C LYS A 74 -11.05 3.04 14.32
N ARG A 75 -10.60 2.15 13.46
CA ARG A 75 -9.25 1.57 13.49
C ARG A 75 -8.28 2.37 12.63
N THR A 76 -7.03 2.38 13.05
CA THR A 76 -5.93 3.06 12.36
C THR A 76 -4.78 2.10 12.14
N ILE A 77 -3.71 2.59 11.50
CA ILE A 77 -2.49 1.80 11.30
C ILE A 77 -1.88 1.33 12.63
N LYS A 78 -2.10 2.04 13.73
CA LYS A 78 -1.62 1.65 15.05
C LYS A 78 -2.26 0.35 15.55
N ASP A 79 -3.51 0.12 15.20
CA ASP A 79 -4.21 -1.14 15.53
C ASP A 79 -3.57 -2.33 14.83
N LEU A 80 -3.15 -2.14 13.58
CA LEU A 80 -2.41 -3.17 12.85
C LEU A 80 -0.99 -3.36 13.41
N ALA A 81 -0.35 -2.30 13.87
CA ALA A 81 0.97 -2.37 14.48
C ALA A 81 0.99 -3.19 15.77
N ALA A 82 -0.13 -3.27 16.47
CA ALA A 82 -0.28 -4.08 17.68
C ALA A 82 -0.34 -5.58 17.39
N LEU A 83 -0.58 -5.99 16.15
CA LEU A 83 -0.61 -7.39 15.74
C LEU A 83 0.81 -7.92 15.51
N ARG A 84 1.00 -9.21 15.75
CA ARG A 84 2.21 -9.90 15.31
C ARG A 84 2.25 -9.91 13.78
N GLU A 85 3.46 -9.94 13.23
CA GLU A 85 3.66 -9.94 11.78
C GLU A 85 2.86 -11.05 11.09
N GLU A 86 2.90 -12.26 11.63
CA GLU A 86 2.14 -13.41 11.11
C GLU A 86 0.64 -13.19 11.16
N GLN A 87 0.14 -12.61 12.24
CA GLN A 87 -1.29 -12.32 12.40
C GLN A 87 -1.76 -11.27 11.41
N TYR A 88 -0.96 -10.24 11.19
CA TYR A 88 -1.23 -9.20 10.21
C TYR A 88 -1.28 -9.78 8.79
N VAL A 89 -0.29 -10.55 8.40
CA VAL A 89 -0.23 -11.18 7.07
C VAL A 89 -1.44 -12.08 6.84
N ARG A 90 -1.78 -12.92 7.82
CA ARG A 90 -2.95 -13.80 7.73
C ARG A 90 -4.26 -13.04 7.61
N LEU A 91 -4.40 -11.95 8.38
CA LEU A 91 -5.58 -11.09 8.32
C LEU A 91 -5.81 -10.56 6.91
N ILE A 92 -4.76 -10.05 6.28
CA ILE A 92 -4.84 -9.50 4.92
C ILE A 92 -5.04 -10.62 3.89
N GLN A 93 -4.33 -11.73 3.99
CA GLN A 93 -4.51 -12.88 3.10
C GLN A 93 -5.94 -13.42 3.14
N LYS A 94 -6.54 -13.44 4.32
CA LYS A 94 -7.93 -13.84 4.48
C LYS A 94 -8.90 -12.92 3.75
N GLN A 95 -8.62 -11.63 3.70
CA GLN A 95 -9.42 -10.68 2.92
C GLN A 95 -9.42 -11.01 1.42
N PHE A 96 -8.30 -11.46 0.88
CA PHE A 96 -8.21 -11.86 -0.53
C PHE A 96 -8.95 -13.16 -0.83
N SER A 97 -9.07 -14.04 0.16
CA SER A 97 -9.83 -15.30 0.00
C SER A 97 -11.33 -15.05 0.01
N TRP A 98 -11.80 -14.12 0.82
CA TRP A 98 -13.22 -13.79 0.96
C TRP A 98 -13.37 -12.31 1.27
N TYR A 99 -13.25 -11.48 0.24
CA TYR A 99 -13.25 -10.04 0.41
C TYR A 99 -14.66 -9.50 0.64
N THR A 100 -14.86 -8.90 1.80
CA THR A 100 -16.07 -8.17 2.13
C THR A 100 -15.69 -6.73 2.48
N PRO A 101 -15.81 -5.78 1.51
CA PRO A 101 -15.41 -4.40 1.78
C PRO A 101 -16.35 -3.75 2.79
N HIS A 102 -15.78 -2.91 3.63
CA HIS A 102 -16.53 -2.07 4.55
C HIS A 102 -16.93 -0.76 3.89
N PRO A 103 -18.03 -0.13 4.31
CA PRO A 103 -18.37 1.18 3.78
C PRO A 103 -17.30 2.21 4.10
N VAL A 104 -17.12 3.18 3.20
CA VAL A 104 -16.21 4.29 3.43
C VAL A 104 -16.86 5.31 4.37
N LYS A 105 -16.04 5.93 5.21
CA LYS A 105 -16.49 7.05 6.04
C LYS A 105 -16.50 8.31 5.18
N ARG A 106 -17.64 8.91 4.99
CA ARG A 106 -17.74 10.17 4.26
C ARG A 106 -17.38 11.34 5.16
N VAL A 107 -16.47 12.16 4.68
CA VAL A 107 -16.14 13.45 5.27
C VAL A 107 -16.16 14.51 4.19
N GLU A 108 -16.44 15.75 4.56
CA GLU A 108 -16.40 16.87 3.64
C GLU A 108 -15.10 17.65 3.86
N ILE A 109 -14.40 17.93 2.76
CA ILE A 109 -13.16 18.68 2.78
C ILE A 109 -13.44 20.07 2.20
N PRO A 110 -13.06 21.16 2.90
CA PRO A 110 -13.25 22.50 2.38
C PRO A 110 -12.38 22.71 1.13
N LYS A 111 -12.97 23.36 0.13
CA LYS A 111 -12.29 23.80 -1.09
C LYS A 111 -11.85 25.26 -0.95
N PRO A 112 -10.85 25.72 -1.71
CA PRO A 112 -10.41 27.13 -1.69
C PRO A 112 -11.51 28.13 -2.03
N ASN A 113 -12.56 27.70 -2.76
CA ASN A 113 -13.68 28.56 -3.17
C ASN A 113 -14.82 28.66 -2.12
N GLY A 114 -14.59 28.16 -0.91
CA GLY A 114 -15.59 28.15 0.16
C GLY A 114 -16.61 27.00 0.08
N LYS A 115 -16.57 26.19 -0.98
CA LYS A 115 -17.41 24.99 -1.10
C LYS A 115 -16.70 23.79 -0.48
N THR A 116 -17.46 22.72 -0.22
CA THR A 116 -16.91 21.45 0.27
C THR A 116 -16.99 20.38 -0.80
N ARG A 117 -16.12 19.38 -0.72
CA ARG A 117 -16.19 18.17 -1.55
C ARG A 117 -16.29 16.94 -0.65
N PRO A 118 -17.05 15.92 -1.04
CA PRO A 118 -17.07 14.67 -0.29
C PRO A 118 -15.78 13.89 -0.48
N LEU A 119 -15.28 13.27 0.59
CA LEU A 119 -14.16 12.35 0.56
C LEU A 119 -14.58 11.06 1.26
N GLY A 120 -14.32 9.92 0.64
CA GLY A 120 -14.51 8.61 1.24
C GLY A 120 -13.25 8.12 1.92
N ILE A 121 -13.34 7.76 3.20
CA ILE A 121 -12.22 7.18 3.95
C ILE A 121 -12.52 5.70 4.18
N PRO A 122 -11.83 4.78 3.50
CA PRO A 122 -11.98 3.35 3.75
C PRO A 122 -11.36 2.95 5.08
N THR A 123 -11.75 1.79 5.61
CA THR A 123 -11.12 1.23 6.79
C THR A 123 -9.63 0.96 6.53
N ILE A 124 -8.83 0.85 7.61
CA ILE A 124 -7.39 0.64 7.45
C ILE A 124 -7.09 -0.70 6.76
N VAL A 125 -7.86 -1.74 7.04
CA VAL A 125 -7.73 -3.04 6.39
C VAL A 125 -8.00 -2.92 4.88
N ASP A 126 -9.06 -2.21 4.51
CA ASP A 126 -9.40 -2.00 3.10
C ASP A 126 -8.34 -1.17 2.37
N ARG A 127 -7.73 -0.19 3.05
CA ARG A 127 -6.60 0.57 2.50
C ARG A 127 -5.40 -0.33 2.21
N ILE A 128 -5.09 -1.25 3.12
CA ILE A 128 -3.99 -2.21 2.92
C ILE A 128 -4.30 -3.12 1.73
N VAL A 129 -5.51 -3.63 1.62
CA VAL A 129 -5.94 -4.47 0.50
C VAL A 129 -5.78 -3.72 -0.82
N GLN A 130 -6.25 -2.49 -0.89
CA GLN A 130 -6.12 -1.63 -2.07
C GLN A 130 -4.66 -1.36 -2.41
N GLN A 131 -3.83 -1.11 -1.40
CA GLN A 131 -2.40 -0.86 -1.60
C GLN A 131 -1.68 -2.11 -2.14
N CYS A 132 -2.01 -3.29 -1.66
CA CYS A 132 -1.46 -4.55 -2.18
C CYS A 132 -1.75 -4.71 -3.68
N ILE A 133 -2.98 -4.43 -4.08
CA ILE A 133 -3.40 -4.50 -5.48
C ILE A 133 -2.65 -3.46 -6.31
N LEU A 134 -2.58 -2.23 -5.83
CA LEU A 134 -1.91 -1.12 -6.52
C LEU A 134 -0.43 -1.43 -6.75
N GLN A 135 0.27 -1.96 -5.77
CA GLN A 135 1.71 -2.25 -5.86
C GLN A 135 2.04 -3.23 -6.98
N VAL A 136 1.16 -4.17 -7.26
CA VAL A 136 1.35 -5.14 -8.34
C VAL A 136 0.87 -4.58 -9.68
N LEU A 137 -0.24 -3.85 -9.70
CA LEU A 137 -0.80 -3.31 -10.95
C LEU A 137 -0.04 -2.06 -11.44
N GLU A 138 0.54 -1.27 -10.57
CA GLU A 138 1.25 -0.04 -10.94
C GLU A 138 2.36 -0.27 -11.98
N PRO A 139 3.24 -1.30 -11.86
CA PRO A 139 4.22 -1.60 -12.90
C PRO A 139 3.60 -2.02 -14.23
N ILE A 140 2.40 -2.58 -14.22
CA ILE A 140 1.70 -3.11 -15.40
C ILE A 140 0.91 -2.02 -16.11
N CYS A 141 0.30 -1.15 -15.35
CA CYS A 141 -0.54 -0.06 -15.82
C CYS A 141 0.21 1.27 -15.75
#